data_a290a882d1730869e9ea32e09a5818b7
#
_entry.id   a290a882d1730869e9ea32e09a5818b7
#
_cell.length_a   1.000
_cell.length_b   1.000
_cell.length_c   1.000
_cell.angle_alpha   90.00
_cell.angle_beta   90.00
_cell.angle_gamma   90.00
#
_symmetry.space_group_name_H-M   'P 1'
#
loop_
_entity.id
_entity.type
_entity.pdbx_description
1 polymer ?
#
loop_
_entity_poly.entity_id
_entity_poly.type
_entity_poly.pdbx_seq_one_letter_code
_entity_poly.pdbx_strand_id
1 'polypeptide(L)'
;MKLMRRTLLGSLWAMIGWKPSLATESSPDTKEETTTREEASSVKPRHVLCFLGRDSDLSRLSEAASQAIGDFAAGFSVDEDYSQGEPDDRMSRSFDVCWDRVEPDAWSAADEQAVADHQSVLYVLGPSMEQAETVKVSMVALRFIERMIDAGAAAVKGESAGIAHGLDRWRALIRQGAEAQKAGDTLAEQRIGRLAFAKRPLSARGYLESVGFHLVGLPEVYVSDTAGSERQVVAIMDAVADEIAREGLEATLKARGASLSFDSTYEVDEFKFNPYGNVKLAG
;
A
#
# COMPACT_ATOMS: atom_id res chain seq x y z
N MET A 1 10.45 -5.29 25.98
CA MET A 1 9.79 -4.60 24.88
C MET A 1 10.67 -4.39 23.63
N LYS A 2 11.98 -4.65 23.65
CA LYS A 2 12.89 -4.51 22.49
C LYS A 2 12.93 -5.71 21.52
N LEU A 3 12.37 -6.87 21.87
CA LEU A 3 12.47 -8.10 21.04
C LEU A 3 11.39 -8.21 19.97
N MET A 4 10.22 -7.61 20.16
CA MET A 4 9.11 -7.70 19.19
C MET A 4 9.27 -6.81 17.96
N ARG A 5 9.99 -5.67 18.05
CA ARG A 5 10.19 -4.75 16.94
C ARG A 5 11.12 -5.26 15.82
N ARG A 6 12.03 -6.19 16.13
CA ARG A 6 12.97 -6.76 15.14
C ARG A 6 12.33 -7.74 14.15
N THR A 7 11.18 -8.30 14.49
CA THR A 7 10.49 -9.29 13.65
C THR A 7 9.63 -8.64 12.56
N LEU A 8 9.17 -7.40 12.77
CA LEU A 8 8.21 -6.71 11.91
C LEU A 8 8.76 -6.28 10.55
N LEU A 9 10.03 -5.97 10.45
CA LEU A 9 10.65 -5.58 9.17
C LEU A 9 11.47 -6.71 8.53
N GLY A 10 11.67 -7.81 9.24
CA GLY A 10 12.26 -9.02 8.67
C GLY A 10 11.46 -9.60 7.50
N SER A 11 10.14 -9.40 7.47
CA SER A 11 9.24 -9.90 6.43
C SER A 11 9.22 -9.05 5.16
N LEU A 12 9.52 -7.76 5.20
CA LEU A 12 9.72 -6.95 4.00
C LEU A 12 10.87 -7.47 3.11
N TRP A 13 11.79 -8.25 3.69
CA TRP A 13 12.95 -8.81 3.00
C TRP A 13 12.67 -10.08 2.19
N ALA A 14 11.59 -10.80 2.48
CA ALA A 14 11.28 -12.05 1.80
C ALA A 14 10.87 -11.87 0.33
N MET A 15 10.49 -10.65 -0.08
CA MET A 15 10.07 -10.36 -1.47
C MET A 15 11.23 -10.09 -2.44
N ILE A 16 12.47 -9.91 -1.96
CA ILE A 16 13.63 -9.59 -2.82
C ILE A 16 14.30 -10.84 -3.40
N GLY A 17 13.92 -12.02 -2.96
CA GLY A 17 14.57 -13.31 -3.24
C GLY A 17 13.87 -14.24 -4.22
N TRP A 18 13.02 -13.80 -5.15
CA TRP A 18 12.44 -14.71 -6.14
C TRP A 18 13.45 -15.07 -7.22
N LYS A 19 14.16 -16.16 -7.01
CA LYS A 19 14.75 -16.96 -8.10
C LYS A 19 13.68 -17.93 -8.58
N PRO A 20 13.40 -18.06 -9.89
CA PRO A 20 12.61 -19.17 -10.38
C PRO A 20 13.44 -20.45 -10.18
N SER A 21 13.10 -21.25 -9.18
CA SER A 21 13.64 -22.61 -9.02
C SER A 21 12.70 -23.55 -9.75
N LEU A 22 13.26 -24.24 -10.71
CA LEU A 22 12.63 -25.37 -11.39
C LEU A 22 12.26 -26.45 -10.37
N ALA A 23 11.04 -26.94 -10.52
CA ALA A 23 10.39 -27.92 -9.67
C ALA A 23 11.21 -29.19 -9.49
N THR A 24 11.24 -29.68 -8.28
CA THR A 24 11.32 -31.12 -7.98
C THR A 24 10.22 -31.43 -6.97
N GLU A 25 9.35 -32.36 -7.36
CA GLU A 25 8.23 -32.87 -6.58
C GLU A 25 8.71 -33.44 -5.25
N SER A 26 8.12 -32.99 -4.17
CA SER A 26 7.78 -33.84 -3.00
C SER A 26 6.76 -33.09 -2.16
N SER A 27 5.53 -33.61 -2.11
CA SER A 27 4.49 -33.18 -1.21
C SER A 27 4.94 -33.33 0.25
N PRO A 28 4.64 -32.35 1.09
CA PRO A 28 4.04 -32.62 2.38
C PRO A 28 2.65 -32.01 2.45
N ASP A 29 1.71 -32.76 3.00
CA ASP A 29 0.43 -32.28 3.49
C ASP A 29 0.63 -31.06 4.40
N THR A 30 0.60 -29.87 3.82
CA THR A 30 0.50 -28.64 4.59
C THR A 30 -0.99 -28.41 4.77
N LYS A 31 -1.50 -28.66 5.99
CA LYS A 31 -2.80 -28.14 6.40
C LYS A 31 -2.75 -26.63 6.17
N GLU A 32 -3.52 -26.14 5.21
CA GLU A 32 -3.84 -24.72 5.10
C GLU A 32 -4.59 -24.36 6.39
N GLU A 33 -3.92 -23.69 7.32
CA GLU A 33 -4.57 -23.05 8.44
C GLU A 33 -5.38 -21.88 7.89
N THR A 34 -6.68 -22.08 7.76
CA THR A 34 -7.60 -21.02 7.33
C THR A 34 -7.74 -20.01 8.47
N THR A 35 -7.24 -18.80 8.27
CA THR A 35 -7.40 -17.70 9.22
C THR A 35 -8.88 -17.43 9.44
N THR A 36 -9.32 -17.41 10.69
CA THR A 36 -10.71 -17.11 11.01
C THR A 36 -10.98 -15.61 10.92
N ARG A 37 -12.26 -15.22 10.73
CA ARG A 37 -12.67 -13.82 10.73
C ARG A 37 -12.30 -13.10 12.03
N GLU A 38 -12.32 -13.79 13.15
CA GLU A 38 -11.97 -13.22 14.47
C GLU A 38 -10.48 -12.93 14.57
N GLU A 39 -9.63 -13.83 14.10
CA GLU A 39 -8.18 -13.63 14.06
C GLU A 39 -7.80 -12.50 13.09
N ALA A 40 -8.41 -12.47 11.91
CA ALA A 40 -8.23 -11.39 10.94
C ALA A 40 -8.60 -10.02 11.53
N SER A 41 -9.67 -9.92 12.30
CA SER A 41 -10.13 -8.67 12.90
C SER A 41 -9.19 -8.08 13.96
N SER A 42 -8.22 -8.87 14.45
CA SER A 42 -7.21 -8.39 15.41
C SER A 42 -6.13 -7.53 14.77
N VAL A 43 -5.90 -7.66 13.46
CA VAL A 43 -4.92 -6.87 12.72
C VAL A 43 -5.48 -5.49 12.41
N LYS A 44 -4.72 -4.45 12.74
CA LYS A 44 -5.10 -3.05 12.46
C LYS A 44 -4.24 -2.52 11.32
N PRO A 45 -4.84 -2.13 10.18
CA PRO A 45 -4.12 -1.48 9.10
C PRO A 45 -3.39 -0.22 9.57
N ARG A 46 -2.28 0.09 8.92
CA ARG A 46 -1.56 1.35 9.10
C ARG A 46 -0.75 1.69 7.86
N HIS A 47 -0.54 2.98 7.64
CA HIS A 47 0.41 3.43 6.62
C HIS A 47 1.84 3.29 7.12
N VAL A 48 2.72 2.81 6.24
CA VAL A 48 4.17 2.91 6.36
C VAL A 48 4.64 3.65 5.12
N LEU A 49 5.23 4.83 5.30
CA LEU A 49 5.67 5.70 4.22
C LEU A 49 7.20 5.76 4.23
N CYS A 50 7.81 5.65 3.06
CA CYS A 50 9.24 5.79 2.86
C CYS A 50 9.48 7.02 1.98
N PHE A 51 10.34 7.93 2.44
CA PHE A 51 10.76 9.14 1.74
C PHE A 51 12.26 9.08 1.50
N LEU A 52 12.67 9.31 0.26
CA LEU A 52 14.08 9.43 -0.10
C LEU A 52 14.47 10.90 -0.11
N GLY A 53 15.58 11.23 0.55
CA GLY A 53 16.14 12.57 0.61
C GLY A 53 17.26 12.79 -0.42
N ARG A 54 17.45 14.03 -0.87
CA ARG A 54 18.53 14.45 -1.79
C ARG A 54 19.85 14.67 -1.07
N ASP A 55 19.78 14.92 0.23
CA ASP A 55 20.92 15.23 1.09
C ASP A 55 21.06 14.14 2.16
N SER A 56 22.28 13.91 2.66
CA SER A 56 22.53 13.03 3.80
C SER A 56 22.00 13.60 5.12
N ASP A 57 21.76 14.89 5.20
CA ASP A 57 21.15 15.55 6.35
C ASP A 57 19.62 15.38 6.30
N LEU A 58 19.10 14.58 7.20
CA LEU A 58 17.66 14.36 7.38
C LEU A 58 16.93 15.50 8.09
N SER A 59 17.64 16.50 8.62
CA SER A 59 17.06 17.56 9.47
C SER A 59 15.84 18.19 8.85
N ARG A 60 15.92 18.55 7.57
CA ARG A 60 14.84 19.21 6.84
C ARG A 60 13.60 18.33 6.70
N LEU A 61 13.77 17.04 6.35
CA LEU A 61 12.66 16.08 6.23
C LEU A 61 12.09 15.74 7.61
N SER A 62 12.94 15.54 8.61
CA SER A 62 12.51 15.24 9.98
C SER A 62 11.76 16.42 10.62
N GLU A 63 12.20 17.66 10.36
CA GLU A 63 11.50 18.84 10.82
C GLU A 63 10.14 18.99 10.14
N ALA A 64 10.06 18.79 8.83
CA ALA A 64 8.80 18.82 8.09
C ALA A 64 7.83 17.72 8.57
N ALA A 65 8.34 16.52 8.84
CA ALA A 65 7.54 15.44 9.42
C ALA A 65 7.02 15.81 10.81
N SER A 66 7.89 16.34 11.68
CA SER A 66 7.50 16.77 13.03
C SER A 66 6.46 17.88 13.01
N GLN A 67 6.59 18.86 12.13
CA GLN A 67 5.61 19.93 11.92
C GLN A 67 4.29 19.36 11.42
N ALA A 68 4.29 18.47 10.42
CA ALA A 68 3.07 17.82 9.92
C ALA A 68 2.35 17.03 11.02
N ILE A 69 3.09 16.31 11.86
CA ILE A 69 2.56 15.56 13.01
C ILE A 69 1.90 16.52 14.00
N GLY A 70 2.54 17.63 14.32
CA GLY A 70 1.99 18.66 15.22
C GLY A 70 0.77 19.39 14.66
N ASP A 71 0.78 19.70 13.37
CA ASP A 71 -0.24 20.53 12.74
C ASP A 71 -1.54 19.76 12.40
N PHE A 72 -1.43 18.54 11.85
CA PHE A 72 -2.58 17.84 11.29
C PHE A 72 -2.50 16.31 11.25
N ALA A 73 -1.31 15.71 11.42
CA ALA A 73 -1.08 14.27 11.27
C ALA A 73 -0.87 13.58 12.63
N ALA A 74 -1.73 13.89 13.59
CA ALA A 74 -1.67 13.28 14.91
C ALA A 74 -1.74 11.74 14.81
N GLY A 75 -0.87 11.06 15.57
CA GLY A 75 -0.73 9.60 15.56
C GLY A 75 0.29 9.06 14.53
N PHE A 76 0.77 9.90 13.60
CA PHE A 76 1.95 9.56 12.81
C PHE A 76 3.22 9.71 13.67
N SER A 77 4.27 8.99 13.32
CA SER A 77 5.58 9.07 13.97
C SER A 77 6.70 8.76 12.99
N VAL A 78 7.83 9.43 13.15
CA VAL A 78 9.07 9.04 12.45
C VAL A 78 9.57 7.73 13.06
N ASP A 79 9.99 6.80 12.21
CA ASP A 79 10.67 5.58 12.62
C ASP A 79 12.18 5.79 12.57
N GLU A 80 12.75 6.15 13.72
CA GLU A 80 14.18 6.45 13.85
C GLU A 80 15.06 5.20 13.67
N ASP A 81 14.54 4.01 13.96
CA ASP A 81 15.31 2.75 13.88
C ASP A 81 15.57 2.36 12.41
N TYR A 82 14.75 2.84 11.47
CA TYR A 82 14.84 2.52 10.03
C TYR A 82 15.20 3.72 9.17
N SER A 83 15.19 4.93 9.73
CA SER A 83 15.61 6.15 9.03
C SER A 83 17.14 6.29 9.12
N GLN A 84 17.76 6.72 8.01
CA GLN A 84 19.21 6.86 7.95
C GLN A 84 19.64 8.03 7.04
N GLY A 85 20.71 8.72 7.44
CA GLY A 85 21.37 9.79 6.68
C GLY A 85 22.39 9.26 5.67
N GLU A 86 22.17 8.08 5.12
CA GLU A 86 23.00 7.42 4.13
C GLU A 86 22.13 6.82 3.03
N PRO A 87 22.64 6.69 1.78
CA PRO A 87 21.91 6.00 0.73
C PRO A 87 21.72 4.52 1.10
N ASP A 88 20.61 3.96 0.68
CA ASP A 88 20.33 2.54 0.80
C ASP A 88 20.33 1.89 -0.59
N ASP A 89 21.35 1.11 -0.89
CA ASP A 89 21.57 0.43 -2.19
C ASP A 89 20.38 -0.44 -2.63
N ARG A 90 19.47 -0.79 -1.70
CA ARG A 90 18.29 -1.58 -1.98
C ARG A 90 17.16 -0.76 -2.59
N MET A 91 17.17 0.58 -2.44
CA MET A 91 16.04 1.42 -2.84
C MET A 91 15.77 1.40 -4.33
N SER A 92 16.79 1.40 -5.18
CA SER A 92 16.60 1.29 -6.63
C SER A 92 15.78 0.06 -7.00
N ARG A 93 16.14 -1.12 -6.49
CA ARG A 93 15.39 -2.35 -6.74
C ARG A 93 14.02 -2.33 -6.06
N SER A 94 13.93 -1.79 -4.85
CA SER A 94 12.68 -1.71 -4.10
C SER A 94 11.63 -0.85 -4.80
N PHE A 95 12.03 0.30 -5.33
CA PHE A 95 11.15 1.16 -6.11
C PHE A 95 10.80 0.56 -7.46
N ASP A 96 11.75 -0.12 -8.16
CA ASP A 96 11.51 -0.79 -9.44
C ASP A 96 10.38 -1.81 -9.38
N VAL A 97 10.25 -2.56 -8.29
CA VAL A 97 9.15 -3.52 -8.12
C VAL A 97 7.86 -2.87 -7.59
N CYS A 98 7.92 -1.63 -7.08
CA CYS A 98 6.79 -0.97 -6.43
C CYS A 98 6.07 0.06 -7.31
N TRP A 99 6.69 0.62 -8.37
CA TRP A 99 6.03 1.66 -9.15
C TRP A 99 4.73 1.19 -9.83
N ASP A 100 3.77 2.11 -9.98
CA ASP A 100 2.48 1.83 -10.61
C ASP A 100 2.64 1.66 -12.12
N ARG A 101 2.46 0.43 -12.60
CA ARG A 101 2.60 0.05 -14.03
C ARG A 101 1.31 0.20 -14.82
N VAL A 102 0.21 0.49 -14.17
CA VAL A 102 -1.10 0.56 -14.81
C VAL A 102 -1.37 1.95 -15.36
N GLU A 103 -1.01 2.96 -14.59
CA GLU A 103 -1.13 4.37 -14.99
C GLU A 103 0.04 4.77 -15.90
N PRO A 104 -0.23 5.23 -17.13
CA PRO A 104 0.82 5.47 -18.13
C PRO A 104 1.91 6.44 -17.69
N ASP A 105 1.53 7.47 -16.94
CA ASP A 105 2.42 8.58 -16.56
C ASP A 105 2.71 8.56 -15.05
N ALA A 106 2.57 7.40 -14.40
CA ALA A 106 2.77 7.29 -12.96
C ALA A 106 4.25 7.33 -12.55
N TRP A 107 5.16 7.07 -13.47
CA TRP A 107 6.60 6.97 -13.22
C TRP A 107 7.41 7.40 -14.45
N SER A 108 8.49 8.14 -14.23
CA SER A 108 9.35 8.67 -15.29
C SER A 108 10.82 8.33 -15.07
N ALA A 109 11.64 8.49 -16.10
CA ALA A 109 13.10 8.34 -15.99
C ALA A 109 13.73 9.32 -14.97
N ALA A 110 13.11 10.49 -14.77
CA ALA A 110 13.55 11.45 -13.76
C ALA A 110 13.27 10.95 -12.33
N ASP A 111 12.16 10.23 -12.12
CA ASP A 111 11.85 9.60 -10.83
C ASP A 111 12.81 8.44 -10.55
N GLU A 112 13.13 7.63 -11.56
CA GLU A 112 14.12 6.56 -11.47
C GLU A 112 15.50 7.10 -11.09
N GLN A 113 15.93 8.18 -11.75
CA GLN A 113 17.20 8.84 -11.44
C GLN A 113 17.18 9.42 -10.02
N ALA A 114 16.07 10.04 -9.59
CA ALA A 114 15.94 10.58 -8.24
C ALA A 114 16.04 9.50 -7.16
N VAL A 115 15.54 8.28 -7.43
CA VAL A 115 15.74 7.13 -6.56
C VAL A 115 17.19 6.68 -6.55
N ALA A 116 17.85 6.63 -7.71
CA ALA A 116 19.25 6.21 -7.81
C ALA A 116 20.21 7.20 -7.08
N ASP A 117 19.90 8.48 -7.10
CA ASP A 117 20.73 9.57 -6.56
C ASP A 117 20.42 9.91 -5.10
N HIS A 118 19.48 9.23 -4.44
CA HIS A 118 19.11 9.54 -3.05
C HIS A 118 20.32 9.43 -2.11
N GLN A 119 20.31 10.25 -1.05
CA GLN A 119 21.37 10.28 -0.06
C GLN A 119 20.91 9.92 1.36
N SER A 120 19.60 9.81 1.55
CA SER A 120 19.02 9.46 2.86
C SER A 120 17.66 8.83 2.71
N VAL A 121 17.21 8.14 3.76
CA VAL A 121 15.91 7.45 3.82
C VAL A 121 15.23 7.82 5.11
N LEU A 122 13.98 8.30 5.03
CA LEU A 122 13.12 8.58 6.18
C LEU A 122 11.89 7.68 6.14
N TYR A 123 11.66 6.95 7.22
CA TYR A 123 10.43 6.18 7.41
C TYR A 123 9.47 6.86 8.36
N VAL A 124 8.19 6.81 8.01
CA VAL A 124 7.09 7.36 8.81
C VAL A 124 6.00 6.32 8.95
N LEU A 125 5.59 6.09 10.19
CA LEU A 125 4.51 5.18 10.54
C LEU A 125 3.23 5.98 10.80
N GLY A 126 2.13 5.59 10.16
CA GLY A 126 0.80 6.09 10.46
C GLY A 126 0.23 5.45 11.73
N PRO A 127 -0.88 5.94 12.27
CA PRO A 127 -1.60 5.28 13.36
C PRO A 127 -2.16 3.93 12.91
N SER A 128 -2.39 3.02 13.87
CA SER A 128 -3.25 1.87 13.63
C SER A 128 -4.69 2.34 13.42
N MET A 129 -5.38 1.79 12.41
CA MET A 129 -6.67 2.29 11.96
C MET A 129 -7.81 1.32 12.25
N GLU A 130 -8.93 1.82 12.74
CA GLU A 130 -10.21 1.13 12.63
C GLU A 130 -10.78 1.33 11.21
N GLN A 131 -11.62 0.41 10.74
CA GLN A 131 -12.17 0.45 9.38
C GLN A 131 -12.81 1.79 9.03
N ALA A 132 -13.57 2.36 9.96
CA ALA A 132 -14.26 3.64 9.76
C ALA A 132 -13.32 4.86 9.65
N GLU A 133 -12.05 4.72 10.06
CA GLU A 133 -11.07 5.81 10.07
C GLU A 133 -10.12 5.75 8.87
N THR A 134 -10.07 4.63 8.15
CA THR A 134 -9.07 4.37 7.11
C THR A 134 -9.05 5.43 6.02
N VAL A 135 -10.20 5.83 5.49
CA VAL A 135 -10.31 6.87 4.45
C VAL A 135 -9.75 8.20 4.96
N LYS A 136 -10.16 8.62 6.16
CA LYS A 136 -9.69 9.86 6.77
C LYS A 136 -8.17 9.85 6.96
N VAL A 137 -7.63 8.76 7.49
CA VAL A 137 -6.18 8.64 7.72
C VAL A 137 -5.42 8.58 6.40
N SER A 138 -5.97 7.94 5.35
CA SER A 138 -5.37 7.95 4.01
C SER A 138 -5.33 9.35 3.40
N MET A 139 -6.35 10.18 3.61
CA MET A 139 -6.32 11.58 3.17
C MET A 139 -5.29 12.40 3.97
N VAL A 140 -5.13 12.14 5.27
CA VAL A 140 -4.05 12.73 6.07
C VAL A 140 -2.68 12.27 5.57
N ALA A 141 -2.52 10.99 5.20
CA ALA A 141 -1.28 10.46 4.63
C ALA A 141 -0.93 11.16 3.30
N LEU A 142 -1.90 11.42 2.41
CA LEU A 142 -1.68 12.20 1.18
C LEU A 142 -1.19 13.63 1.48
N ARG A 143 -1.82 14.31 2.44
CA ARG A 143 -1.38 15.65 2.85
C ARG A 143 0.01 15.62 3.52
N PHE A 144 0.32 14.55 4.23
CA PHE A 144 1.67 14.33 4.79
C PHE A 144 2.71 14.20 3.67
N ILE A 145 2.41 13.39 2.64
CA ILE A 145 3.27 13.24 1.45
C ILE A 145 3.50 14.60 0.78
N GLU A 146 2.46 15.44 0.63
CA GLU A 146 2.61 16.79 0.09
C GLU A 146 3.64 17.60 0.87
N ARG A 147 3.50 17.66 2.19
CA ARG A 147 4.45 18.37 3.06
C ARG A 147 5.89 17.86 2.89
N MET A 148 6.06 16.55 2.75
CA MET A 148 7.40 15.97 2.55
C MET A 148 7.98 16.27 1.17
N ILE A 149 7.17 16.24 0.12
CA ILE A 149 7.59 16.66 -1.24
C ILE A 149 8.02 18.11 -1.25
N ASP A 150 7.28 19.01 -0.59
CA ASP A 150 7.59 20.42 -0.48
C ASP A 150 8.85 20.67 0.35
N ALA A 151 9.13 19.81 1.32
CA ALA A 151 10.37 19.79 2.07
C ALA A 151 11.56 19.21 1.28
N GLY A 152 11.37 18.72 0.06
CA GLY A 152 12.44 18.26 -0.82
C GLY A 152 12.63 16.75 -0.87
N ALA A 153 11.66 15.93 -0.45
CA ALA A 153 11.70 14.50 -0.72
C ALA A 153 11.86 14.24 -2.23
N ALA A 154 12.81 13.39 -2.58
CA ALA A 154 13.16 13.06 -3.96
C ALA A 154 12.25 11.98 -4.54
N ALA A 155 11.82 11.03 -3.72
CA ALA A 155 10.88 9.97 -4.08
C ALA A 155 10.08 9.54 -2.86
N VAL A 156 8.91 8.94 -3.11
CA VAL A 156 7.97 8.51 -2.07
C VAL A 156 7.39 7.15 -2.41
N LYS A 157 7.32 6.28 -1.40
CA LYS A 157 6.74 4.95 -1.50
C LYS A 157 5.84 4.64 -0.31
N GLY A 158 4.68 4.01 -0.55
CA GLY A 158 3.85 3.37 0.46
C GLY A 158 4.27 1.91 0.63
N GLU A 159 4.90 1.60 1.76
CA GLU A 159 5.41 0.25 2.04
C GLU A 159 4.30 -0.74 2.38
N SER A 160 3.21 -0.27 3.01
CA SER A 160 2.12 -1.15 3.43
C SER A 160 1.47 -1.95 2.29
N ALA A 161 1.57 -1.46 1.07
CA ALA A 161 1.10 -2.18 -0.12
C ALA A 161 2.23 -2.39 -1.15
N GLY A 162 3.38 -1.76 -0.97
CA GLY A 162 4.46 -1.78 -1.94
C GLY A 162 4.11 -0.99 -3.20
N ILE A 163 3.61 0.25 -3.05
CA ILE A 163 3.25 1.14 -4.18
C ILE A 163 4.15 2.36 -4.20
N ALA A 164 4.65 2.73 -5.37
CA ALA A 164 5.38 3.97 -5.61
C ALA A 164 4.80 4.71 -6.83
N HIS A 165 4.79 6.02 -6.75
CA HIS A 165 4.43 6.90 -7.84
C HIS A 165 5.53 7.97 -8.00
N GLY A 166 5.70 8.48 -9.21
CA GLY A 166 6.50 9.66 -9.45
C GLY A 166 5.90 10.90 -8.76
N LEU A 167 6.73 11.90 -8.49
CA LEU A 167 6.29 13.06 -7.72
C LEU A 167 5.11 13.80 -8.36
N ASP A 168 5.04 13.85 -9.69
CA ASP A 168 3.92 14.50 -10.39
C ASP A 168 2.61 13.73 -10.23
N ARG A 169 2.66 12.40 -10.22
CA ARG A 169 1.49 11.57 -9.94
C ARG A 169 1.05 11.73 -8.48
N TRP A 170 1.97 11.72 -7.51
CA TRP A 170 1.64 12.03 -6.12
C TRP A 170 0.93 13.37 -5.99
N ARG A 171 1.46 14.45 -6.59
CA ARG A 171 0.83 15.76 -6.58
C ARG A 171 -0.57 15.77 -7.22
N ALA A 172 -0.77 14.99 -8.29
CA ALA A 172 -2.09 14.86 -8.91
C ALA A 172 -3.10 14.20 -7.97
N LEU A 173 -2.72 13.09 -7.31
CA LEU A 173 -3.55 12.39 -6.34
C LEU A 173 -3.87 13.26 -5.11
N ILE A 174 -2.89 14.00 -4.61
CA ILE A 174 -3.06 14.95 -3.50
C ILE A 174 -4.10 16.03 -3.86
N ARG A 175 -3.99 16.65 -5.03
CA ARG A 175 -4.96 17.66 -5.48
C ARG A 175 -6.38 17.07 -5.58
N GLN A 176 -6.50 15.89 -6.19
CA GLN A 176 -7.81 15.20 -6.30
C GLN A 176 -8.39 14.88 -4.92
N GLY A 177 -7.55 14.42 -3.97
CA GLY A 177 -7.96 14.17 -2.59
C GLY A 177 -8.46 15.44 -1.89
N ALA A 178 -7.75 16.55 -2.04
CA ALA A 178 -8.15 17.83 -1.48
C ALA A 178 -9.47 18.35 -2.08
N GLU A 179 -9.70 18.15 -3.38
CA GLU A 179 -10.95 18.49 -4.06
C GLU A 179 -12.12 17.64 -3.55
N ALA A 180 -11.91 16.32 -3.41
CA ALA A 180 -12.92 15.42 -2.84
C ALA A 180 -13.28 15.78 -1.40
N GLN A 181 -12.30 16.07 -0.55
CA GLN A 181 -12.52 16.54 0.83
C GLN A 181 -13.31 17.85 0.87
N LYS A 182 -12.94 18.82 0.02
CA LYS A 182 -13.68 20.09 -0.08
C LYS A 182 -15.13 19.90 -0.52
N ALA A 183 -15.39 18.92 -1.37
CA ALA A 183 -16.73 18.57 -1.83
C ALA A 183 -17.52 17.75 -0.80
N GLY A 184 -16.87 17.17 0.23
CA GLY A 184 -17.46 16.22 1.16
C GLY A 184 -17.81 14.88 0.49
N ASP A 185 -17.12 14.52 -0.59
CA ASP A 185 -17.35 13.29 -1.37
C ASP A 185 -16.49 12.14 -0.83
N THR A 186 -17.01 11.45 0.16
CA THR A 186 -16.32 10.32 0.81
C THR A 186 -16.02 9.15 -0.16
N LEU A 187 -16.87 8.94 -1.16
CA LEU A 187 -16.63 7.90 -2.16
C LEU A 187 -15.45 8.27 -3.04
N ALA A 188 -15.33 9.54 -3.44
CA ALA A 188 -14.17 10.04 -4.16
C ALA A 188 -12.91 9.98 -3.30
N GLU A 189 -12.97 10.36 -2.01
CA GLU A 189 -11.84 10.23 -1.08
C GLU A 189 -11.35 8.78 -0.99
N GLN A 190 -12.27 7.82 -0.81
CA GLN A 190 -11.94 6.40 -0.73
C GLN A 190 -11.29 5.91 -2.03
N ARG A 191 -11.84 6.30 -3.18
CA ARG A 191 -11.31 5.96 -4.50
C ARG A 191 -9.89 6.52 -4.70
N ILE A 192 -9.67 7.77 -4.34
CA ILE A 192 -8.35 8.41 -4.47
C ILE A 192 -7.34 7.76 -3.52
N GLY A 193 -7.72 7.47 -2.27
CA GLY A 193 -6.88 6.73 -1.34
C GLY A 193 -6.49 5.36 -1.88
N ARG A 194 -7.42 4.64 -2.52
CA ARG A 194 -7.14 3.36 -3.19
C ARG A 194 -6.15 3.52 -4.35
N LEU A 195 -6.34 4.54 -5.21
CA LEU A 195 -5.41 4.83 -6.32
C LEU A 195 -4.00 5.19 -5.82
N ALA A 196 -3.91 5.87 -4.68
CA ALA A 196 -2.65 6.32 -4.11
C ALA A 196 -1.88 5.21 -3.38
N PHE A 197 -2.59 4.33 -2.66
CA PHE A 197 -1.96 3.45 -1.69
C PHE A 197 -2.09 1.96 -1.99
N ALA A 198 -2.79 1.57 -3.05
CA ALA A 198 -2.94 0.16 -3.40
C ALA A 198 -2.10 -0.23 -4.61
N LYS A 199 -1.40 -1.36 -4.50
CA LYS A 199 -0.70 -2.03 -5.60
C LYS A 199 -1.65 -3.00 -6.28
N ARG A 200 -1.77 -2.90 -7.61
CA ARG A 200 -2.56 -3.81 -8.45
C ARG A 200 -2.13 -3.72 -9.92
N PRO A 201 -2.21 -4.79 -10.72
CA PRO A 201 -2.45 -6.15 -10.23
C PRO A 201 -1.16 -6.77 -9.70
N LEU A 202 -1.29 -7.71 -8.78
CA LEU A 202 -0.20 -8.59 -8.36
C LEU A 202 -0.57 -10.03 -8.68
N SER A 203 0.42 -10.86 -9.05
CA SER A 203 0.19 -12.27 -9.33
C SER A 203 0.02 -13.04 -8.03
N ALA A 204 -1.10 -13.73 -7.90
CA ALA A 204 -1.39 -14.71 -6.87
C ALA A 204 -1.66 -16.08 -7.53
N ARG A 205 -1.75 -17.14 -6.74
CA ARG A 205 -1.93 -18.49 -7.30
C ARG A 205 -3.27 -18.64 -8.03
N GLY A 206 -3.25 -18.59 -9.38
CA GLY A 206 -4.43 -18.66 -10.25
C GLY A 206 -5.27 -17.39 -10.32
N TYR A 207 -4.80 -16.30 -9.72
CA TYR A 207 -5.48 -15.02 -9.68
C TYR A 207 -4.50 -13.86 -9.90
N LEU A 208 -5.08 -12.71 -10.25
CA LEU A 208 -4.48 -11.41 -10.04
C LEU A 208 -5.19 -10.74 -8.87
N GLU A 209 -4.43 -10.16 -7.96
CA GLU A 209 -4.92 -9.58 -6.71
C GLU A 209 -4.60 -8.10 -6.58
N SER A 210 -5.41 -7.38 -5.80
CA SER A 210 -5.03 -6.09 -5.23
C SER A 210 -4.34 -6.29 -3.89
N VAL A 211 -3.50 -5.33 -3.47
CA VAL A 211 -2.93 -5.24 -2.12
C VAL A 211 -2.95 -3.78 -1.70
N GLY A 212 -3.55 -3.48 -0.57
CA GLY A 212 -3.64 -2.11 -0.04
C GLY A 212 -5.05 -1.54 0.02
N PHE A 213 -6.09 -2.27 -0.42
CA PHE A 213 -7.48 -1.82 -0.29
C PHE A 213 -7.90 -1.69 1.18
N HIS A 214 -7.25 -2.45 2.08
CA HIS A 214 -7.43 -2.32 3.53
C HIS A 214 -7.09 -0.91 4.06
N LEU A 215 -6.20 -0.18 3.38
CA LEU A 215 -5.84 1.19 3.77
C LEU A 215 -6.99 2.19 3.56
N VAL A 216 -8.02 1.79 2.83
CA VAL A 216 -9.27 2.55 2.66
C VAL A 216 -10.51 1.78 3.12
N GLY A 217 -10.32 0.76 3.96
CA GLY A 217 -11.40 0.03 4.63
C GLY A 217 -12.14 -1.00 3.77
N LEU A 218 -11.55 -1.41 2.65
CA LEU A 218 -12.13 -2.36 1.71
C LEU A 218 -11.40 -3.71 1.73
N PRO A 219 -12.08 -4.84 1.44
CA PRO A 219 -11.43 -6.11 1.18
C PRO A 219 -10.58 -6.03 -0.09
N GLU A 220 -9.56 -6.88 -0.20
CA GLU A 220 -8.86 -7.07 -1.47
C GLU A 220 -9.75 -7.76 -2.50
N VAL A 221 -9.42 -7.61 -3.78
CA VAL A 221 -10.18 -8.21 -4.89
C VAL A 221 -9.27 -9.14 -5.67
N TYR A 222 -9.72 -10.38 -5.81
CA TYR A 222 -9.08 -11.45 -6.56
C TYR A 222 -9.86 -11.70 -7.84
N VAL A 223 -9.21 -11.56 -8.98
CA VAL A 223 -9.78 -11.77 -10.31
C VAL A 223 -9.00 -12.88 -10.98
N SER A 224 -9.67 -13.81 -11.67
CA SER A 224 -8.99 -14.86 -12.44
C SER A 224 -7.91 -14.27 -13.35
N ASP A 225 -6.73 -14.89 -13.39
CA ASP A 225 -5.63 -14.48 -14.28
C ASP A 225 -5.96 -14.66 -15.78
N THR A 226 -7.06 -15.38 -16.07
CA THR A 226 -7.60 -15.57 -17.43
C THR A 226 -8.66 -14.53 -17.80
N ALA A 227 -9.05 -13.61 -16.92
CA ALA A 227 -10.14 -12.66 -17.13
C ALA A 227 -9.83 -11.54 -18.15
N GLY A 228 -8.58 -11.40 -18.57
CA GLY A 228 -8.17 -10.43 -19.58
C GLY A 228 -6.76 -9.87 -19.36
N SER A 229 -6.47 -8.74 -20.01
CA SER A 229 -5.23 -8.02 -19.80
C SER A 229 -5.16 -7.40 -18.39
N GLU A 230 -3.96 -7.10 -17.88
CA GLU A 230 -3.78 -6.45 -16.58
C GLU A 230 -4.66 -5.20 -16.40
N ARG A 231 -4.77 -4.34 -17.42
CA ARG A 231 -5.66 -3.17 -17.39
C ARG A 231 -7.13 -3.54 -17.23
N GLN A 232 -7.59 -4.59 -17.91
CA GLN A 232 -8.97 -5.05 -17.79
C GLN A 232 -9.24 -5.60 -16.40
N VAL A 233 -8.29 -6.37 -15.86
CA VAL A 233 -8.37 -6.93 -14.51
C VAL A 233 -8.39 -5.81 -13.47
N VAL A 234 -7.53 -4.81 -13.59
CA VAL A 234 -7.54 -3.64 -12.69
C VAL A 234 -8.87 -2.88 -12.77
N ALA A 235 -9.42 -2.70 -13.96
CA ALA A 235 -10.75 -2.07 -14.12
C ALA A 235 -11.86 -2.88 -13.42
N ILE A 236 -11.78 -4.21 -13.44
CA ILE A 236 -12.70 -5.08 -12.70
C ILE A 236 -12.51 -4.89 -11.19
N MET A 237 -11.26 -4.91 -10.70
CA MET A 237 -10.96 -4.69 -9.27
C MET A 237 -11.51 -3.36 -8.79
N ASP A 238 -11.29 -2.29 -9.56
CA ASP A 238 -11.76 -0.95 -9.22
C ASP A 238 -13.29 -0.87 -9.24
N ALA A 239 -13.96 -1.51 -10.22
CA ALA A 239 -15.41 -1.55 -10.27
C ALA A 239 -16.02 -2.29 -9.07
N VAL A 240 -15.44 -3.44 -8.67
CA VAL A 240 -15.89 -4.19 -7.48
C VAL A 240 -15.72 -3.35 -6.22
N ALA A 241 -14.57 -2.68 -6.07
CA ALA A 241 -14.33 -1.80 -4.92
C ALA A 241 -15.32 -0.63 -4.87
N ASP A 242 -15.63 0.00 -6.01
CA ASP A 242 -16.62 1.08 -6.11
C ASP A 242 -18.05 0.59 -5.82
N GLU A 243 -18.39 -0.64 -6.19
CA GLU A 243 -19.67 -1.26 -5.85
C GLU A 243 -19.77 -1.55 -4.34
N ILE A 244 -18.72 -2.14 -3.75
CA ILE A 244 -18.69 -2.38 -2.29
C ILE A 244 -18.87 -1.06 -1.53
N ALA A 245 -18.21 0.00 -1.97
CA ALA A 245 -18.29 1.31 -1.35
C ALA A 245 -19.70 1.92 -1.40
N ARG A 246 -20.43 1.71 -2.50
CA ARG A 246 -21.78 2.27 -2.72
C ARG A 246 -22.91 1.40 -2.19
N GLU A 247 -22.81 0.11 -2.37
CA GLU A 247 -23.91 -0.84 -2.17
C GLU A 247 -23.71 -1.74 -0.94
N GLY A 248 -22.46 -1.79 -0.44
CA GLY A 248 -22.05 -2.67 0.63
C GLY A 248 -21.56 -4.03 0.16
N LEU A 249 -20.75 -4.68 1.00
CA LEU A 249 -20.07 -5.94 0.69
C LEU A 249 -21.05 -7.07 0.35
N GLU A 250 -22.07 -7.29 1.19
CA GLU A 250 -23.03 -8.38 0.98
C GLU A 250 -23.79 -8.28 -0.36
N ALA A 251 -24.26 -7.08 -0.69
CA ALA A 251 -24.97 -6.84 -1.94
C ALA A 251 -24.07 -7.11 -3.16
N THR A 252 -22.84 -6.62 -3.11
CA THR A 252 -21.85 -6.83 -4.18
C THR A 252 -21.48 -8.31 -4.34
N LEU A 253 -21.22 -9.04 -3.25
CA LEU A 253 -20.94 -10.47 -3.31
C LEU A 253 -22.09 -11.23 -3.99
N LYS A 254 -23.33 -10.94 -3.59
CA LYS A 254 -24.52 -11.57 -4.19
C LYS A 254 -24.67 -11.23 -5.66
N ALA A 255 -24.53 -9.95 -6.03
CA ALA A 255 -24.69 -9.49 -7.40
C ALA A 255 -23.64 -10.08 -8.35
N ARG A 256 -22.44 -10.26 -7.86
CA ARG A 256 -21.29 -10.77 -8.64
C ARG A 256 -21.12 -12.29 -8.56
N GLY A 257 -21.88 -13.00 -7.75
CA GLY A 257 -21.63 -14.42 -7.46
C GLY A 257 -20.25 -14.67 -6.86
N ALA A 258 -19.73 -13.67 -6.12
CA ALA A 258 -18.41 -13.71 -5.52
C ALA A 258 -18.44 -14.30 -4.11
N SER A 259 -17.28 -14.77 -3.64
CA SER A 259 -17.11 -15.26 -2.27
C SER A 259 -16.15 -14.36 -1.50
N LEU A 260 -16.31 -14.31 -0.17
CA LEU A 260 -15.38 -13.70 0.75
C LEU A 260 -14.56 -14.79 1.45
N SER A 261 -13.23 -14.63 1.48
CA SER A 261 -12.35 -15.47 2.28
C SER A 261 -11.37 -14.61 3.09
N PHE A 262 -10.74 -15.19 4.09
CA PHE A 262 -9.68 -14.54 4.86
C PHE A 262 -8.31 -15.18 4.63
N ASP A 263 -8.23 -16.11 3.67
CA ASP A 263 -6.95 -16.69 3.24
C ASP A 263 -6.13 -15.63 2.52
N SER A 264 -4.89 -15.45 2.91
CA SER A 264 -4.01 -14.43 2.35
C SER A 264 -2.63 -15.01 2.04
N THR A 265 -2.02 -14.54 0.94
CA THR A 265 -0.60 -14.77 0.65
C THR A 265 0.32 -14.00 1.60
N TYR A 266 -0.23 -13.09 2.40
CA TYR A 266 0.48 -12.18 3.30
C TYR A 266 0.16 -12.41 4.78
N GLU A 267 -0.17 -13.63 5.19
CA GLU A 267 -0.53 -13.96 6.58
C GLU A 267 0.52 -13.57 7.61
N VAL A 268 1.81 -13.60 7.22
CA VAL A 268 2.93 -13.23 8.07
C VAL A 268 3.38 -11.77 7.89
N ASP A 269 2.77 -11.01 6.97
CA ASP A 269 3.07 -9.61 6.72
C ASP A 269 1.89 -8.74 7.18
N GLU A 270 1.90 -8.34 8.43
CA GLU A 270 0.81 -7.58 9.04
C GLU A 270 0.53 -6.21 8.38
N PHE A 271 1.45 -5.70 7.55
CA PHE A 271 1.20 -4.46 6.80
C PHE A 271 0.40 -4.69 5.52
N LYS A 272 0.55 -5.86 4.89
CA LYS A 272 -0.15 -6.25 3.66
C LYS A 272 -1.38 -7.09 3.92
N PHE A 273 -1.47 -7.70 5.08
CA PHE A 273 -2.63 -8.50 5.45
C PHE A 273 -3.89 -7.63 5.50
N ASN A 274 -4.94 -8.07 4.81
CA ASN A 274 -6.21 -7.36 4.82
C ASN A 274 -7.19 -7.99 5.83
N PRO A 275 -7.48 -7.31 6.96
CA PRO A 275 -8.40 -7.83 7.97
C PRO A 275 -9.86 -7.82 7.52
N TYR A 276 -10.17 -7.19 6.38
CA TYR A 276 -11.54 -7.15 5.81
C TYR A 276 -11.79 -8.29 4.81
N GLY A 277 -10.78 -9.13 4.58
CA GLY A 277 -10.85 -10.31 3.73
C GLY A 277 -10.57 -10.04 2.25
N ASN A 278 -10.77 -11.08 1.44
CA ASN A 278 -10.51 -11.11 0.01
C ASN A 278 -11.78 -11.51 -0.73
N VAL A 279 -12.24 -10.67 -1.64
CA VAL A 279 -13.36 -10.96 -2.54
C VAL A 279 -12.84 -11.72 -3.74
N LYS A 280 -13.20 -12.99 -3.88
CA LYS A 280 -12.84 -13.85 -5.02
C LYS A 280 -13.99 -13.84 -6.02
N LEU A 281 -13.75 -13.31 -7.22
CA LEU A 281 -14.71 -13.39 -8.31
C LEU A 281 -14.72 -14.80 -8.89
N ALA A 282 -15.92 -15.31 -9.22
CA ALA A 282 -16.06 -16.53 -9.99
C ALA A 282 -15.40 -16.33 -11.37
N GLY A 283 -14.58 -17.29 -11.80
CA GLY A 283 -13.92 -17.27 -13.10
C GLY A 283 -14.87 -17.60 -14.25
#